data_c24b07743e95d55ab49a5446b42726f8
#
_entry.id   c24b07743e95d55ab49a5446b42726f8
#
_cell.length_a   1.000
_cell.length_b   1.000
_cell.length_c   1.000
_cell.angle_alpha   90.00
_cell.angle_beta   90.00
_cell.angle_gamma   90.00
#
_symmetry.space_group_name_H-M   'P 1'
#
loop_
_entity.id
_entity.type
_entity.pdbx_description
1 polymer ?
#
loop_
_entity_poly.entity_id
_entity_poly.type
_entity_poly.pdbx_seq_one_letter_code
_entity_poly.pdbx_strand_id
1 'polypeptide(L)'
;MKRQLQVLCVAGWALVAAQAWADVTVTEAWVRGTVPGQQATGVFMKLKSTEDVSLVNAASPSAKIVEIHEMTMRGNVMAMRSIDDIPLPAGKSVELKPGGHHVMLIDLVKPLAKGDKVPVTLTFVGKEGKRSKVEIKAEVLPPGVTPAHK
;
A
#
# COMPACT_ATOMS: atom_id res chain seq x y z
N MET A 1 72.58 -13.44 10.27
CA MET A 1 71.72 -12.50 9.54
C MET A 1 70.30 -13.01 9.58
N LYS A 2 69.47 -12.41 10.39
CA LYS A 2 68.02 -12.79 10.52
C LYS A 2 67.19 -11.82 9.68
N ARG A 3 66.61 -12.31 8.59
CA ARG A 3 65.63 -11.56 7.79
C ARG A 3 64.29 -11.64 8.48
N GLN A 4 63.86 -10.51 9.01
CA GLN A 4 62.53 -10.33 9.52
C GLN A 4 61.57 -10.16 8.32
N LEU A 5 60.68 -11.12 8.15
CA LEU A 5 59.58 -11.03 7.18
C LEU A 5 58.44 -10.27 7.85
N GLN A 6 58.24 -9.02 7.45
CA GLN A 6 57.07 -8.26 7.89
C GLN A 6 55.85 -8.69 7.05
N VAL A 7 54.92 -9.38 7.68
CA VAL A 7 53.62 -9.69 7.10
C VAL A 7 52.75 -8.46 7.28
N LEU A 8 52.47 -7.75 6.18
CA LEU A 8 51.46 -6.71 6.16
C LEU A 8 50.08 -7.37 6.16
N CYS A 9 49.38 -7.35 7.29
CA CYS A 9 47.98 -7.67 7.35
C CYS A 9 47.16 -6.46 6.81
N VAL A 10 46.75 -6.55 5.56
CA VAL A 10 45.76 -5.63 5.01
C VAL A 10 44.39 -6.06 5.54
N ALA A 11 43.90 -5.38 6.59
CA ALA A 11 42.54 -5.54 7.07
C ALA A 11 41.61 -4.86 6.06
N GLY A 12 41.04 -5.66 5.17
CA GLY A 12 39.97 -5.20 4.27
C GLY A 12 38.71 -4.93 5.09
N TRP A 13 38.37 -3.68 5.29
CA TRP A 13 37.08 -3.29 5.80
C TRP A 13 36.07 -3.51 4.68
N ALA A 14 35.32 -4.61 4.75
CA ALA A 14 34.14 -4.80 3.94
C ALA A 14 33.09 -3.80 4.43
N LEU A 15 32.89 -2.73 3.67
CA LEU A 15 31.73 -1.87 3.82
C LEU A 15 30.48 -2.71 3.48
N VAL A 16 29.83 -3.26 4.48
CA VAL A 16 28.48 -3.79 4.33
C VAL A 16 27.58 -2.57 4.13
N ALA A 17 27.28 -2.25 2.89
CA ALA A 17 26.24 -1.29 2.58
C ALA A 17 24.93 -1.86 3.13
N ALA A 18 24.47 -1.32 4.25
CA ALA A 18 23.14 -1.59 4.77
C ALA A 18 22.15 -1.12 3.70
N GLN A 19 21.51 -2.08 3.03
CA GLN A 19 20.45 -1.76 2.08
C GLN A 19 19.25 -1.27 2.92
N ALA A 20 19.06 0.04 2.93
CA ALA A 20 17.88 0.63 3.52
C ALA A 20 16.67 0.21 2.68
N TRP A 21 15.80 -0.57 3.27
CA TRP A 21 14.51 -0.91 2.68
C TRP A 21 13.56 0.26 2.96
N ALA A 22 12.75 0.63 1.97
CA ALA A 22 11.70 1.61 2.20
C ALA A 22 10.74 1.09 3.26
N ASP A 23 10.54 1.86 4.32
CA ASP A 23 9.57 1.59 5.37
C ASP A 23 8.25 2.28 5.01
N VAL A 24 7.23 1.51 4.67
CA VAL A 24 5.89 2.01 4.42
C VAL A 24 5.01 1.71 5.62
N THR A 25 4.47 2.78 6.20
CA THR A 25 3.50 2.69 7.30
C THR A 25 2.09 2.86 6.75
N VAL A 26 1.21 1.93 7.09
CA VAL A 26 -0.21 1.96 6.76
C VAL A 26 -1.00 2.18 8.05
N THR A 27 -1.81 3.23 8.07
CA THR A 27 -2.66 3.56 9.22
C THR A 27 -4.10 3.81 8.79
N GLU A 28 -5.03 3.70 9.73
CA GLU A 28 -6.46 3.98 9.54
C GLU A 28 -7.06 3.24 8.34
N ALA A 29 -6.68 1.96 8.15
CA ALA A 29 -7.21 1.13 7.07
C ALA A 29 -8.64 0.67 7.38
N TRP A 30 -9.54 0.89 6.44
CA TRP A 30 -10.93 0.48 6.57
C TRP A 30 -11.54 0.13 5.21
N VAL A 31 -12.60 -0.66 5.25
CA VAL A 31 -13.38 -1.08 4.08
C VAL A 31 -14.82 -0.61 4.27
N ARG A 32 -15.41 -0.10 3.20
CA ARG A 32 -16.84 0.21 3.20
C ARG A 32 -17.64 -1.09 3.16
N GLY A 33 -18.48 -1.30 4.16
CA GLY A 33 -19.39 -2.43 4.22
C GLY A 33 -20.36 -2.44 3.04
N THR A 34 -20.83 -3.63 2.67
CA THR A 34 -21.70 -3.82 1.52
C THR A 34 -23.15 -3.97 1.93
N VAL A 35 -24.05 -3.57 1.04
CA VAL A 35 -25.48 -3.89 1.12
C VAL A 35 -25.78 -5.16 0.31
N PRO A 36 -26.93 -5.85 0.55
CA PRO A 36 -27.28 -7.05 -0.21
C PRO A 36 -27.25 -6.81 -1.72
N GLY A 37 -26.60 -7.73 -2.46
CA GLY A 37 -26.44 -7.65 -3.92
C GLY A 37 -25.28 -6.80 -4.41
N GLN A 38 -24.59 -6.10 -3.54
CA GLN A 38 -23.40 -5.32 -3.90
C GLN A 38 -22.20 -6.23 -4.11
N GLN A 39 -21.55 -6.12 -5.28
CA GLN A 39 -20.44 -6.98 -5.67
C GLN A 39 -19.06 -6.30 -5.62
N ALA A 40 -19.02 -5.01 -5.31
CA ALA A 40 -17.78 -4.25 -5.25
C ALA A 40 -17.78 -3.24 -4.11
N THR A 41 -16.60 -2.96 -3.55
CA THR A 41 -16.42 -1.94 -2.52
C THR A 41 -15.02 -1.38 -2.51
N GLY A 42 -14.80 -0.26 -1.81
CA GLY A 42 -13.52 0.40 -1.67
C GLY A 42 -12.81 0.11 -0.35
N VAL A 43 -11.49 0.06 -0.41
CA VAL A 43 -10.58 0.04 0.74
C VAL A 43 -9.83 1.37 0.79
N PHE A 44 -9.77 1.95 1.96
CA PHE A 44 -9.20 3.27 2.22
C PHE A 44 -8.18 3.20 3.35
N MET A 45 -7.18 4.05 3.31
CA MET A 45 -6.09 4.05 4.29
C MET A 45 -5.23 5.29 4.18
N LYS A 46 -4.36 5.50 5.16
CA LYS A 46 -3.26 6.47 5.07
C LYS A 46 -1.95 5.73 4.87
N LEU A 47 -1.14 6.22 3.94
CA LEU A 47 0.15 5.67 3.57
C LEU A 47 1.24 6.70 3.80
N LYS A 48 2.36 6.28 4.36
CA LYS A 48 3.55 7.10 4.51
C LYS A 48 4.79 6.24 4.32
N SER A 49 5.70 6.69 3.46
CA SER A 49 6.96 6.00 3.20
C SER A 49 8.15 6.85 3.66
N THR A 50 9.20 6.20 4.14
CA THR A 50 10.47 6.85 4.47
C THR A 50 11.28 7.24 3.22
N GLU A 51 11.01 6.58 2.10
CA GLU A 51 11.66 6.83 0.80
C GLU A 51 10.61 7.00 -0.29
N ASP A 52 11.04 7.55 -1.44
CA ASP A 52 10.17 7.65 -2.62
C ASP A 52 9.84 6.25 -3.14
N VAL A 53 8.58 5.88 -3.09
CA VAL A 53 8.04 4.62 -3.62
C VAL A 53 6.71 4.88 -4.31
N SER A 54 6.23 3.92 -5.09
CA SER A 54 4.88 3.91 -5.63
C SER A 54 4.14 2.65 -5.19
N LEU A 55 2.87 2.79 -4.81
CA LEU A 55 1.96 1.66 -4.67
C LEU A 55 1.57 1.19 -6.08
N VAL A 56 1.96 -0.02 -6.45
CA VAL A 56 1.78 -0.53 -7.82
C VAL A 56 0.82 -1.70 -7.92
N ASN A 57 0.47 -2.33 -6.81
CA ASN A 57 -0.46 -3.44 -6.80
C ASN A 57 -1.10 -3.61 -5.42
N ALA A 58 -2.32 -4.12 -5.43
CA ALA A 58 -3.02 -4.57 -4.25
C ALA A 58 -3.69 -5.91 -4.54
N ALA A 59 -3.73 -6.79 -3.55
CA ALA A 59 -4.36 -8.11 -3.64
C ALA A 59 -5.14 -8.41 -2.37
N SER A 60 -6.22 -9.18 -2.49
CA SER A 60 -7.02 -9.64 -1.36
C SER A 60 -7.73 -10.95 -1.71
N PRO A 61 -7.80 -11.92 -0.77
CA PRO A 61 -8.61 -13.11 -0.99
C PRO A 61 -10.12 -12.85 -0.93
N SER A 62 -10.54 -11.66 -0.52
CA SER A 62 -11.96 -11.30 -0.37
C SER A 62 -12.63 -10.89 -1.68
N ALA A 63 -11.87 -10.70 -2.76
CA ALA A 63 -12.38 -10.34 -4.08
C ALA A 63 -11.59 -11.06 -5.18
N LYS A 64 -12.23 -11.31 -6.30
CA LYS A 64 -11.56 -11.94 -7.45
C LYS A 64 -10.68 -10.96 -8.21
N ILE A 65 -11.05 -9.69 -8.23
CA ILE A 65 -10.32 -8.61 -8.90
C ILE A 65 -10.05 -7.52 -7.88
N VAL A 66 -8.80 -7.07 -7.79
CA VAL A 66 -8.37 -5.96 -6.94
C VAL A 66 -7.59 -4.99 -7.80
N GLU A 67 -8.01 -3.73 -7.81
CA GLU A 67 -7.41 -2.68 -8.64
C GLU A 67 -7.18 -1.41 -7.83
N ILE A 68 -6.25 -0.59 -8.28
CA ILE A 68 -6.03 0.76 -7.77
C ILE A 68 -6.84 1.72 -8.66
N HIS A 69 -7.68 2.52 -8.04
CA HIS A 69 -8.56 3.44 -8.72
C HIS A 69 -8.36 4.88 -8.25
N GLU A 70 -8.72 5.82 -9.12
CA GLU A 70 -8.88 7.22 -8.76
C GLU A 70 -10.24 7.75 -9.21
N MET A 71 -10.73 8.75 -8.51
CA MET A 71 -11.88 9.53 -8.93
C MET A 71 -11.42 10.76 -9.71
N THR A 72 -11.98 10.98 -10.86
CA THR A 72 -11.70 12.15 -11.70
C THR A 72 -12.99 12.87 -12.08
N MET A 73 -12.89 14.16 -12.31
CA MET A 73 -14.01 14.94 -12.87
C MET A 73 -13.89 14.96 -14.40
N ARG A 74 -14.96 14.57 -15.06
CA ARG A 74 -15.13 14.77 -16.52
C ARG A 74 -16.32 15.70 -16.73
N GLY A 75 -16.06 16.98 -16.98
CA GLY A 75 -17.09 17.99 -16.93
C GLY A 75 -17.66 18.10 -15.52
N ASN A 76 -18.99 17.93 -15.37
CA ASN A 76 -19.66 17.95 -14.06
C ASN A 76 -19.93 16.54 -13.50
N VAL A 77 -19.33 15.49 -14.07
CA VAL A 77 -19.56 14.11 -13.67
C VAL A 77 -18.31 13.53 -13.04
N MET A 78 -18.46 12.95 -11.85
CA MET A 78 -17.41 12.14 -11.22
C MET A 78 -17.30 10.80 -11.93
N ALA A 79 -16.10 10.46 -12.41
CA ALA A 79 -15.80 9.19 -13.04
C ALA A 79 -14.68 8.47 -12.29
N MET A 80 -14.80 7.17 -12.18
CA MET A 80 -13.81 6.28 -11.57
C MET A 80 -13.01 5.62 -12.67
N ARG A 81 -11.70 5.52 -12.51
CA ARG A 81 -10.84 4.80 -13.45
C ARG A 81 -9.74 4.03 -12.72
N SER A 82 -9.33 2.91 -13.30
CA SER A 82 -8.15 2.17 -12.88
C SER A 82 -6.89 2.96 -13.25
N ILE A 83 -5.91 2.95 -12.35
CA ILE A 83 -4.58 3.54 -12.53
C ILE A 83 -3.50 2.53 -12.18
N ASP A 84 -2.30 2.72 -12.74
CA ASP A 84 -1.20 1.77 -12.57
C ASP A 84 -0.48 1.91 -11.24
N ASP A 85 -0.41 3.14 -10.71
CA ASP A 85 0.32 3.40 -9.47
C ASP A 85 -0.17 4.66 -8.73
N ILE A 86 0.20 4.71 -7.46
CA ILE A 86 0.05 5.90 -6.61
C ILE A 86 1.42 6.26 -6.06
N PRO A 87 2.01 7.41 -6.45
CA PRO A 87 3.30 7.86 -5.89
C PRO A 87 3.20 8.20 -4.41
N LEU A 88 4.17 7.74 -3.63
CA LEU A 88 4.36 8.11 -2.23
C LEU A 88 5.69 8.83 -2.08
N PRO A 89 5.71 10.16 -2.13
CA PRO A 89 6.93 10.93 -1.87
C PRO A 89 7.44 10.70 -0.45
N ALA A 90 8.76 10.60 -0.28
CA ALA A 90 9.40 10.36 1.01
C ALA A 90 8.91 11.34 2.08
N GLY A 91 8.50 10.82 3.22
CA GLY A 91 8.07 11.60 4.38
C GLY A 91 6.70 12.26 4.27
N LYS A 92 6.00 12.14 3.13
CA LYS A 92 4.66 12.69 2.96
C LYS A 92 3.59 11.64 3.19
N SER A 93 2.54 12.02 3.92
CA SER A 93 1.35 11.20 4.07
C SER A 93 0.48 11.30 2.81
N VAL A 94 0.10 10.14 2.26
CA VAL A 94 -0.82 10.02 1.13
C VAL A 94 -2.07 9.31 1.63
N GLU A 95 -3.22 9.93 1.47
CA GLU A 95 -4.50 9.39 1.93
C GLU A 95 -5.31 8.82 0.76
N LEU A 96 -5.69 7.54 0.90
CA LEU A 96 -6.70 6.92 0.06
C LEU A 96 -8.05 7.10 0.75
N LYS A 97 -8.95 7.85 0.13
CA LYS A 97 -10.23 8.26 0.73
C LYS A 97 -11.37 8.25 -0.28
N PRO A 98 -12.63 8.18 0.18
CA PRO A 98 -13.78 8.36 -0.71
C PRO A 98 -13.68 9.67 -1.50
N GLY A 99 -13.93 9.61 -2.80
CA GLY A 99 -13.79 10.76 -3.70
C GLY A 99 -12.38 11.01 -4.22
N GLY A 100 -11.39 10.24 -3.77
CA GLY A 100 -9.99 10.29 -4.20
C GLY A 100 -9.48 8.93 -4.68
N HIS A 101 -8.21 8.66 -4.41
CA HIS A 101 -7.62 7.34 -4.65
C HIS A 101 -8.20 6.29 -3.70
N HIS A 102 -8.31 5.06 -4.17
CA HIS A 102 -8.72 3.91 -3.35
C HIS A 102 -8.30 2.59 -3.97
N VAL A 103 -8.29 1.55 -3.16
CA VAL A 103 -8.20 0.18 -3.64
C VAL A 103 -9.61 -0.35 -3.84
N MET A 104 -9.91 -0.82 -5.03
CA MET A 104 -11.21 -1.36 -5.38
C MET A 104 -11.22 -2.87 -5.31
N LEU A 105 -12.12 -3.42 -4.52
CA LEU A 105 -12.42 -4.85 -4.47
C LEU A 105 -13.61 -5.12 -5.38
N ILE A 106 -13.42 -5.94 -6.40
CA ILE A 106 -14.43 -6.22 -7.44
C ILE A 106 -14.69 -7.72 -7.46
N ASP A 107 -15.93 -8.09 -7.66
CA ASP A 107 -16.40 -9.47 -7.63
C ASP A 107 -16.09 -10.13 -6.28
N LEU A 108 -16.73 -9.60 -5.25
CA LEU A 108 -16.57 -10.05 -3.87
C LEU A 108 -16.95 -11.52 -3.71
N VAL A 109 -16.14 -12.28 -2.97
CA VAL A 109 -16.37 -13.69 -2.69
C VAL A 109 -17.59 -13.87 -1.78
N LYS A 110 -17.80 -12.92 -0.87
CA LYS A 110 -18.95 -12.85 0.03
C LYS A 110 -19.27 -11.40 0.41
N PRO A 111 -20.50 -11.11 0.88
CA PRO A 111 -20.79 -9.81 1.46
C PRO A 111 -19.86 -9.46 2.61
N LEU A 112 -19.50 -8.19 2.75
CA LEU A 112 -18.65 -7.68 3.82
C LEU A 112 -19.49 -6.94 4.84
N ALA A 113 -19.53 -7.46 6.06
CA ALA A 113 -20.32 -6.93 7.16
C ALA A 113 -19.46 -6.19 8.17
N LYS A 114 -20.06 -5.24 8.88
CA LYS A 114 -19.44 -4.51 9.99
C LYS A 114 -18.67 -5.46 10.92
N GLY A 115 -17.43 -5.11 11.21
CA GLY A 115 -16.56 -5.86 12.10
C GLY A 115 -15.73 -6.95 11.44
N ASP A 116 -16.03 -7.30 10.18
CA ASP A 116 -15.17 -8.20 9.42
C ASP A 116 -13.77 -7.58 9.23
N LYS A 117 -12.75 -8.41 9.11
CA LYS A 117 -11.40 -8.02 8.77
C LYS A 117 -11.07 -8.50 7.36
N VAL A 118 -10.67 -7.58 6.50
CA VAL A 118 -10.29 -7.88 5.13
C VAL A 118 -8.78 -7.83 4.99
N PRO A 119 -8.12 -8.96 4.72
CA PRO A 119 -6.69 -8.95 4.46
C PRO A 119 -6.41 -8.33 3.08
N VAL A 120 -5.49 -7.38 3.04
CA VAL A 120 -5.05 -6.73 1.79
C VAL A 120 -3.53 -6.72 1.78
N THR A 121 -2.94 -7.18 0.69
CA THR A 121 -1.51 -7.14 0.45
C THR A 121 -1.21 -6.02 -0.53
N LEU A 122 -0.41 -5.05 -0.09
CA LEU A 122 0.02 -3.91 -0.89
C LEU A 122 1.44 -4.15 -1.39
N THR A 123 1.69 -3.89 -2.66
CA THR A 123 3.03 -3.99 -3.25
C THR A 123 3.52 -2.61 -3.65
N PHE A 124 4.70 -2.25 -3.18
CA PHE A 124 5.36 -0.99 -3.46
C PHE A 124 6.63 -1.21 -4.26
N VAL A 125 6.94 -0.27 -5.12
CA VAL A 125 8.19 -0.25 -5.90
C VAL A 125 8.93 1.04 -5.61
N GLY A 126 10.16 0.92 -5.17
CA GLY A 126 11.06 2.04 -4.90
C GLY A 126 12.08 2.25 -6.02
N LYS A 127 13.12 3.00 -5.70
CA LYS A 127 14.27 3.23 -6.60
C LYS A 127 14.90 1.90 -7.01
N GLU A 128 15.41 1.84 -8.25
CA GLU A 128 16.07 0.65 -8.80
C GLU A 128 15.14 -0.58 -8.90
N GLY A 129 13.83 -0.38 -8.91
CA GLY A 129 12.86 -1.45 -9.03
C GLY A 129 12.73 -2.35 -7.80
N LYS A 130 13.22 -1.92 -6.64
CA LYS A 130 13.08 -2.67 -5.38
C LYS A 130 11.61 -2.77 -4.99
N ARG A 131 11.14 -4.00 -4.80
CA ARG A 131 9.77 -4.30 -4.41
C ARG A 131 9.69 -4.60 -2.92
N SER A 132 8.66 -4.08 -2.27
CA SER A 132 8.29 -4.44 -0.91
C SER A 132 6.80 -4.72 -0.82
N LYS A 133 6.41 -5.58 0.11
CA LYS A 133 5.01 -5.92 0.35
C LYS A 133 4.65 -5.61 1.80
N VAL A 134 3.46 -5.06 1.99
CA VAL A 134 2.88 -4.83 3.31
C VAL A 134 1.51 -5.51 3.34
N GLU A 135 1.31 -6.39 4.30
CA GLU A 135 0.01 -7.02 4.53
C GLU A 135 -0.70 -6.30 5.67
N ILE A 136 -1.96 -5.94 5.43
CA ILE A 136 -2.83 -5.29 6.40
C ILE A 136 -4.13 -6.05 6.56
N LYS A 137 -4.82 -5.82 7.67
CA LYS A 137 -6.20 -6.24 7.90
C LYS A 137 -7.06 -4.99 8.10
N ALA A 138 -7.86 -4.67 7.09
CA ALA A 138 -8.73 -3.51 7.12
C ALA A 138 -10.08 -3.87 7.75
N GLU A 139 -10.54 -3.06 8.69
CA GLU A 139 -11.83 -3.27 9.34
C GLU A 139 -12.98 -2.80 8.44
N VAL A 140 -14.02 -3.62 8.35
CA VAL A 140 -15.24 -3.26 7.63
C VAL A 140 -16.11 -2.39 8.50
N LEU A 141 -16.43 -1.18 8.01
CA LEU A 141 -17.37 -0.25 8.64
C LEU A 141 -18.75 -0.39 8.01
N PRO A 142 -19.82 0.00 8.71
CA PRO A 142 -21.17 -0.03 8.14
C PRO A 142 -21.27 0.76 6.82
N PRO A 143 -22.15 0.36 5.90
CA PRO A 143 -22.41 1.15 4.69
C PRO A 143 -22.76 2.60 5.03
N GLY A 144 -22.18 3.56 4.29
CA GLY A 144 -22.42 4.98 4.50
C GLY A 144 -21.67 5.62 5.67
N VAL A 145 -20.92 4.84 6.44
CA VAL A 145 -20.06 5.35 7.53
C VAL A 145 -18.65 5.63 7.01
N THR A 146 -18.16 6.81 7.33
CA THR A 146 -16.77 7.21 7.12
C THR A 146 -16.14 7.50 8.48
N PRO A 147 -14.90 7.04 8.75
CA PRO A 147 -14.25 7.36 10.02
C PRO A 147 -14.14 8.86 10.22
N ALA A 148 -14.35 9.31 11.45
CA ALA A 148 -14.09 10.70 11.80
C ALA A 148 -12.59 10.97 11.70
N HIS A 149 -12.20 12.00 10.97
CA HIS A 149 -10.83 12.48 10.97
C HIS A 149 -10.51 13.03 12.37
N LYS A 150 -9.53 12.41 13.04
CA LYS A 150 -8.94 12.94 14.27
C LYS A 150 -7.76 13.83 13.94
#